data_5f1facda03be239b1dc6a081a61ac785
#
_entry.id   5f1facda03be239b1dc6a081a61ac785
#
_cell.length_a   1.000
_cell.length_b   1.000
_cell.length_c   1.000
_cell.angle_alpha   90.00
_cell.angle_beta   90.00
_cell.angle_gamma   90.00
#
_symmetry.space_group_name_H-M   'P 1'
#
loop_
_entity.id
_entity.type
_entity.pdbx_description
1 polymer ?
#
loop_
_entity_poly.entity_id
_entity_poly.type
_entity_poly.pdbx_seq_one_letter_code
_entity_poly.pdbx_strand_id
1 'polypeptide(L)'
;MKVRYTEAFYSVQGEGRFTGVPSVFLRMYGCNFTCPKFGIARNLDAPVNEEVVNIIREVKDVFPEKYDSIDKLPLAKTGCDSYAAWHPALKHLQTDTDIDGLVDVLLNLTPNDCWTQEDGQDIHLVITGGEPLLGWQRVYLELFKHPRMKDIKNVTFETNTTQNLRSDFKAFLSDEAEFEVTWSCSPKLSVSGESWSDAIKPSIASEYNSIPGSYMYLKFVVSELLDVAEVEKAIAEYQSAGVTVPVYLMPVGGTSESYFKNGKDVANFALEKGYRYSARLHVDVFGNAWGT
;
A
#
# COMPACT_ATOMS: atom_id res chain seq x y z
N MET A 1 19.43 1.96 -14.12
CA MET A 1 17.98 2.20 -14.49
C MET A 1 17.47 3.40 -13.70
N LYS A 2 16.58 4.25 -14.28
CA LYS A 2 15.99 5.38 -13.55
C LYS A 2 14.80 4.90 -12.71
N VAL A 3 14.78 5.29 -11.43
CA VAL A 3 13.74 4.98 -10.46
C VAL A 3 13.10 6.28 -10.01
N ARG A 4 11.77 6.29 -9.89
CA ARG A 4 11.01 7.40 -9.31
C ARG A 4 10.14 6.91 -8.16
N TYR A 5 10.33 7.51 -7.01
CA TYR A 5 9.53 7.21 -5.81
C TYR A 5 9.06 8.49 -5.12
N THR A 6 8.01 8.37 -4.35
CA THR A 6 7.40 9.49 -3.62
C THR A 6 8.15 9.75 -2.32
N GLU A 7 8.37 8.69 -1.54
CA GLU A 7 9.11 8.74 -0.28
C GLU A 7 9.72 7.38 0.06
N ALA A 8 10.77 7.40 0.85
CA ALA A 8 11.29 6.23 1.54
C ALA A 8 11.51 6.62 3.01
N PHE A 9 11.05 5.78 3.94
CA PHE A 9 11.11 6.08 5.37
C PHE A 9 11.17 4.81 6.21
N TYR A 10 11.61 4.95 7.46
CA TYR A 10 11.67 3.88 8.44
C TYR A 10 10.61 4.10 9.52
N SER A 11 9.75 3.12 9.70
CA SER A 11 8.66 3.19 10.67
C SER A 11 8.25 1.79 11.12
N VAL A 12 7.19 1.68 11.92
CA VAL A 12 6.55 0.40 12.21
C VAL A 12 5.52 0.07 11.13
N GLN A 13 5.45 -1.20 10.70
CA GLN A 13 4.32 -1.62 9.87
C GLN A 13 3.02 -1.45 10.65
N GLY A 14 2.10 -0.66 10.11
CA GLY A 14 0.84 -0.30 10.77
C GLY A 14 -0.31 -1.26 10.48
N GLU A 15 -0.19 -2.11 9.45
CA GLU A 15 -1.32 -2.83 8.87
C GLU A 15 -1.02 -4.32 8.63
N GLY A 16 -2.07 -5.14 8.66
CA GLY A 16 -2.01 -6.52 8.22
C GLY A 16 -1.15 -7.45 9.08
N ARG A 17 -0.45 -8.38 8.41
CA ARG A 17 0.28 -9.49 9.04
C ARG A 17 1.43 -9.02 9.95
N PHE A 18 2.11 -7.97 9.57
CA PHE A 18 3.35 -7.51 10.21
C PHE A 18 3.18 -6.28 11.09
N THR A 19 1.95 -5.99 11.54
CA THR A 19 1.69 -4.86 12.44
C THR A 19 2.66 -4.84 13.63
N GLY A 20 3.35 -3.71 13.83
CA GLY A 20 4.35 -3.52 14.88
C GLY A 20 5.78 -3.87 14.48
N VAL A 21 6.01 -4.47 13.31
CA VAL A 21 7.35 -4.84 12.86
C VAL A 21 8.10 -3.62 12.32
N PRO A 22 9.37 -3.38 12.75
CA PRO A 22 10.22 -2.34 12.17
C PRO A 22 10.39 -2.54 10.66
N SER A 23 10.07 -1.53 9.88
CA SER A 23 10.00 -1.65 8.42
C SER A 23 10.54 -0.42 7.70
N VAL A 24 11.29 -0.64 6.64
CA VAL A 24 11.61 0.39 5.64
C VAL A 24 10.50 0.37 4.59
N PHE A 25 9.88 1.51 4.38
CA PHE A 25 8.86 1.70 3.36
C PHE A 25 9.46 2.37 2.13
N LEU A 26 9.11 1.84 0.96
CA LEU A 26 9.39 2.46 -0.33
C LEU A 26 8.07 2.72 -1.05
N ARG A 27 7.64 3.98 -1.11
CA ARG A 27 6.42 4.42 -1.77
C ARG A 27 6.71 4.83 -3.21
N MET A 28 6.35 3.97 -4.16
CA MET A 28 6.54 4.20 -5.59
C MET A 28 5.54 5.22 -6.14
N TYR A 29 5.96 5.94 -7.18
CA TYR A 29 5.09 6.89 -7.88
C TYR A 29 4.32 6.23 -9.03
N GLY A 30 3.03 6.49 -9.09
CA GLY A 30 2.09 6.03 -10.10
C GLY A 30 1.01 5.11 -9.54
N CYS A 31 -0.22 5.29 -10.00
CA CYS A 31 -1.37 4.42 -9.71
C CYS A 31 -2.30 4.37 -10.91
N ASN A 32 -2.98 3.24 -11.07
CA ASN A 32 -4.06 3.10 -12.04
C ASN A 32 -5.45 3.46 -11.46
N PHE A 33 -5.51 3.79 -10.15
CA PHE A 33 -6.72 4.22 -9.44
C PHE A 33 -6.53 5.60 -8.81
N THR A 34 -7.65 6.22 -8.44
CA THR A 34 -7.70 7.49 -7.71
C THR A 34 -8.46 7.39 -6.39
N CYS A 35 -9.21 6.29 -6.21
CA CYS A 35 -10.00 5.98 -5.02
C CYS A 35 -10.80 7.19 -4.50
N PRO A 36 -11.66 7.78 -5.33
CA PRO A 36 -12.18 9.14 -5.11
C PRO A 36 -13.20 9.26 -3.98
N LYS A 37 -13.75 8.15 -3.48
CA LYS A 37 -14.87 8.13 -2.53
C LYS A 37 -14.52 7.64 -1.13
N PHE A 38 -13.29 7.31 -0.82
CA PHE A 38 -12.94 6.94 0.56
C PHE A 38 -13.31 8.04 1.56
N GLY A 39 -13.94 7.64 2.66
CA GLY A 39 -14.38 8.57 3.71
C GLY A 39 -15.63 9.40 3.38
N ILE A 40 -16.23 9.24 2.19
CA ILE A 40 -17.48 9.88 1.79
C ILE A 40 -18.64 8.93 2.06
N ALA A 41 -19.66 9.38 2.80
CA ALA A 41 -20.85 8.57 3.06
C ALA A 41 -21.59 8.26 1.74
N ARG A 42 -22.07 7.01 1.58
CA ARG A 42 -22.70 6.54 0.33
C ARG A 42 -23.94 7.34 -0.10
N ASN A 43 -24.66 7.92 0.87
CA ASN A 43 -25.85 8.73 0.61
C ASN A 43 -25.56 10.21 0.31
N LEU A 44 -24.29 10.59 0.28
CA LEU A 44 -23.91 11.95 -0.06
C LEU A 44 -23.53 12.03 -1.55
N ASP A 45 -24.19 12.94 -2.26
CA ASP A 45 -23.80 13.35 -3.61
C ASP A 45 -22.68 14.39 -3.52
N ALA A 46 -21.51 13.94 -3.07
CA ALA A 46 -20.33 14.79 -2.92
C ALA A 46 -19.51 14.78 -4.20
N PRO A 47 -18.90 15.92 -4.59
CA PRO A 47 -17.99 15.96 -5.72
C PRO A 47 -16.84 14.96 -5.57
N VAL A 48 -16.56 14.27 -6.66
CA VAL A 48 -15.50 13.24 -6.69
C VAL A 48 -14.14 13.88 -6.47
N ASN A 49 -13.37 13.35 -5.50
CA ASN A 49 -12.03 13.84 -5.13
C ASN A 49 -11.98 15.33 -4.71
N GLU A 50 -13.08 15.92 -4.23
CA GLU A 50 -13.13 17.35 -3.94
C GLU A 50 -12.00 17.79 -3.00
N GLU A 51 -11.72 17.04 -1.95
CA GLU A 51 -10.66 17.39 -0.99
C GLU A 51 -9.27 17.34 -1.64
N VAL A 52 -8.96 16.27 -2.38
CA VAL A 52 -7.69 16.17 -3.11
C VAL A 52 -7.55 17.30 -4.13
N VAL A 53 -8.62 17.65 -4.85
CA VAL A 53 -8.63 18.80 -5.80
C VAL A 53 -8.35 20.10 -5.07
N ASN A 54 -8.95 20.33 -3.90
CA ASN A 54 -8.72 21.54 -3.10
C ASN A 54 -7.29 21.59 -2.56
N ILE A 55 -6.75 20.48 -2.07
CA ILE A 55 -5.34 20.38 -1.67
C ILE A 55 -4.42 20.71 -2.84
N ILE A 56 -4.65 20.13 -4.01
CA ILE A 56 -3.81 20.39 -5.19
C ILE A 56 -3.87 21.88 -5.60
N ARG A 57 -5.04 22.49 -5.55
CA ARG A 57 -5.18 23.94 -5.81
C ARG A 57 -4.40 24.76 -4.78
N GLU A 58 -4.50 24.43 -3.50
CA GLU A 58 -3.74 25.11 -2.44
C GLU A 58 -2.23 24.99 -2.67
N VAL A 59 -1.76 23.77 -2.93
CA VAL A 59 -0.34 23.46 -3.16
C VAL A 59 0.22 24.19 -4.38
N LYS A 60 -0.53 24.24 -5.50
CA LYS A 60 -0.02 24.81 -6.76
C LYS A 60 -0.19 26.30 -6.89
N ASP A 61 -1.37 26.80 -6.50
CA ASP A 61 -1.85 28.11 -6.94
C ASP A 61 -1.84 29.13 -5.79
N VAL A 62 -1.85 28.67 -4.54
CA VAL A 62 -1.97 29.56 -3.37
C VAL A 62 -0.66 29.65 -2.59
N PHE A 63 -0.02 28.52 -2.27
CA PHE A 63 1.16 28.49 -1.42
C PHE A 63 2.23 27.52 -1.96
N PRO A 64 2.69 27.64 -3.22
CA PRO A 64 3.64 26.69 -3.80
C PRO A 64 4.96 26.62 -3.03
N GLU A 65 5.42 27.70 -2.44
CA GLU A 65 6.66 27.74 -1.64
C GLU A 65 6.53 27.09 -0.26
N LYS A 66 5.30 26.91 0.23
CA LYS A 66 5.03 26.25 1.51
C LYS A 66 5.10 24.71 1.38
N TYR A 67 4.78 24.19 0.20
CA TYR A 67 4.63 22.77 -0.10
C TYR A 67 5.71 22.29 -1.08
N ASP A 68 6.97 22.54 -0.72
CA ASP A 68 8.14 22.24 -1.55
C ASP A 68 8.67 20.80 -1.39
N SER A 69 8.06 20.01 -0.49
CA SER A 69 8.42 18.61 -0.20
C SER A 69 7.18 17.80 0.21
N ILE A 70 7.28 16.47 0.12
CA ILE A 70 6.16 15.55 0.41
C ILE A 70 5.69 15.65 1.87
N ASP A 71 6.61 15.73 2.81
CA ASP A 71 6.33 15.80 4.25
C ASP A 71 5.56 17.05 4.67
N LYS A 72 5.54 18.08 3.84
CA LYS A 72 4.77 19.32 4.07
C LYS A 72 3.36 19.29 3.49
N LEU A 73 3.02 18.29 2.70
CA LEU A 73 1.70 18.19 2.07
C LEU A 73 0.59 17.94 3.11
N PRO A 74 -0.60 18.56 2.94
CA PRO A 74 -1.73 18.28 3.82
C PRO A 74 -2.15 16.82 3.81
N LEU A 75 -2.70 16.32 4.91
CA LEU A 75 -3.34 15.00 4.94
C LEU A 75 -4.75 15.08 4.35
N ALA A 76 -5.12 14.14 3.49
CA ALA A 76 -6.47 14.05 2.95
C ALA A 76 -7.38 13.28 3.94
N LYS A 77 -8.52 13.86 4.32
CA LYS A 77 -9.54 13.22 5.17
C LYS A 77 -10.46 12.33 4.36
N THR A 78 -10.67 12.68 3.10
CA THR A 78 -11.50 11.94 2.13
C THR A 78 -10.76 11.77 0.80
N GLY A 79 -11.13 10.73 0.04
CA GLY A 79 -10.39 10.30 -1.14
C GLY A 79 -9.16 9.48 -0.79
N CYS A 80 -8.20 9.44 -1.68
CA CYS A 80 -6.96 8.68 -1.48
C CYS A 80 -6.01 9.42 -0.55
N ASP A 81 -5.64 8.83 0.60
CA ASP A 81 -4.67 9.37 1.54
C ASP A 81 -3.24 9.42 0.98
N SER A 82 -2.95 8.59 0.00
CA SER A 82 -1.66 8.55 -0.72
C SER A 82 -1.68 9.34 -2.04
N TYR A 83 -2.47 10.41 -2.14
CA TYR A 83 -2.65 11.19 -3.36
C TYR A 83 -1.33 11.74 -3.95
N ALA A 84 -0.33 12.00 -3.12
CA ALA A 84 0.99 12.45 -3.56
C ALA A 84 1.72 11.42 -4.43
N ALA A 85 1.42 10.13 -4.23
CA ALA A 85 2.05 9.05 -4.97
C ALA A 85 1.50 8.85 -6.40
N TRP A 86 0.43 9.54 -6.79
CA TRP A 86 -0.13 9.36 -8.13
C TRP A 86 -0.57 10.65 -8.84
N HIS A 87 -0.81 11.74 -8.10
CA HIS A 87 -1.36 12.94 -8.71
C HIS A 87 -0.31 13.65 -9.61
N PRO A 88 -0.62 13.89 -10.91
CA PRO A 88 0.36 14.42 -11.87
C PRO A 88 0.93 15.79 -11.49
N ALA A 89 0.13 16.63 -10.82
CA ALA A 89 0.56 17.95 -10.38
C ALA A 89 1.70 17.93 -9.35
N LEU A 90 1.87 16.80 -8.64
CA LEU A 90 2.90 16.62 -7.60
C LEU A 90 4.13 15.85 -8.12
N LYS A 91 4.19 15.61 -9.42
CA LYS A 91 5.31 14.89 -10.04
C LYS A 91 6.66 15.56 -9.79
N HIS A 92 6.70 16.87 -9.63
CA HIS A 92 7.91 17.64 -9.38
C HIS A 92 8.48 17.45 -7.96
N LEU A 93 7.68 16.97 -7.01
CA LEU A 93 8.09 16.65 -5.63
C LEU A 93 8.65 15.23 -5.50
N GLN A 94 8.58 14.42 -6.56
CA GLN A 94 9.06 13.04 -6.52
C GLN A 94 10.59 13.00 -6.59
N THR A 95 11.17 11.98 -5.96
CA THR A 95 12.62 11.73 -6.03
C THR A 95 12.93 10.83 -7.22
N ASP A 96 13.90 11.26 -8.04
CA ASP A 96 14.48 10.46 -9.10
C ASP A 96 15.88 10.00 -8.70
N THR A 97 16.17 8.71 -8.85
CA THR A 97 17.48 8.11 -8.55
C THR A 97 17.78 6.96 -9.53
N ASP A 98 18.91 6.31 -9.39
CA ASP A 98 19.23 5.01 -10.00
C ASP A 98 19.17 3.89 -8.95
N ILE A 99 19.56 2.67 -9.32
CA ILE A 99 19.48 1.51 -8.43
C ILE A 99 20.47 1.64 -7.26
N ASP A 100 21.71 2.06 -7.52
CA ASP A 100 22.71 2.21 -6.47
C ASP A 100 22.27 3.27 -5.44
N GLY A 101 21.80 4.43 -5.92
CA GLY A 101 21.26 5.47 -5.06
C GLY A 101 20.00 5.04 -4.30
N LEU A 102 19.13 4.20 -4.89
CA LEU A 102 17.99 3.64 -4.17
C LEU A 102 18.44 2.69 -3.05
N VAL A 103 19.41 1.82 -3.33
CA VAL A 103 19.99 0.92 -2.32
C VAL A 103 20.62 1.70 -1.18
N ASP A 104 21.35 2.78 -1.46
CA ASP A 104 21.92 3.67 -0.45
C ASP A 104 20.82 4.26 0.44
N VAL A 105 19.76 4.79 -0.16
CA VAL A 105 18.62 5.36 0.59
C VAL A 105 17.99 4.31 1.49
N LEU A 106 17.69 3.11 0.98
CA LEU A 106 17.02 2.08 1.76
C LEU A 106 17.87 1.57 2.92
N LEU A 107 19.16 1.36 2.71
CA LEU A 107 20.07 0.90 3.78
C LEU A 107 20.31 1.97 4.83
N ASN A 108 20.52 3.23 4.43
CA ASN A 108 20.72 4.34 5.38
C ASN A 108 19.48 4.58 6.28
N LEU A 109 18.30 4.06 5.91
CA LEU A 109 17.10 4.09 6.74
C LEU A 109 17.08 2.95 7.78
N THR A 110 17.83 1.88 7.58
CA THR A 110 17.91 0.79 8.56
C THR A 110 18.88 1.14 9.70
N PRO A 111 18.64 0.64 10.92
CA PRO A 111 19.66 0.73 11.97
C PRO A 111 20.96 0.03 11.53
N ASN A 112 22.11 0.74 11.67
CA ASN A 112 23.43 0.23 11.32
C ASN A 112 23.64 -0.17 9.84
N ASP A 113 22.84 0.39 8.93
CA ASP A 113 22.90 0.10 7.47
C ASP A 113 22.76 -1.42 7.14
N CYS A 114 21.97 -2.14 7.92
CA CYS A 114 21.81 -3.58 7.84
C CYS A 114 20.34 -4.00 7.85
N TRP A 115 19.99 -5.02 7.04
CA TRP A 115 18.65 -5.63 7.03
C TRP A 115 18.41 -6.56 8.21
N THR A 116 19.44 -7.24 8.71
CA THR A 116 19.38 -8.08 9.91
C THR A 116 20.28 -7.46 10.99
N GLN A 117 19.73 -7.21 12.16
CA GLN A 117 20.46 -6.64 13.28
C GLN A 117 21.34 -7.70 13.96
N GLU A 118 22.31 -7.27 14.78
CA GLU A 118 23.23 -8.16 15.49
C GLU A 118 22.51 -9.17 16.43
N ASP A 119 21.36 -8.80 16.97
CA ASP A 119 20.51 -9.66 17.79
C ASP A 119 19.61 -10.62 16.99
N GLY A 120 19.74 -10.61 15.66
CA GLY A 120 19.00 -11.47 14.75
C GLY A 120 17.62 -10.95 14.37
N GLN A 121 17.25 -9.72 14.74
CA GLN A 121 16.00 -9.11 14.30
C GLN A 121 16.11 -8.60 12.87
N ASP A 122 15.12 -8.93 12.05
CA ASP A 122 15.06 -8.51 10.66
C ASP A 122 14.30 -7.18 10.51
N ILE A 123 14.81 -6.33 9.64
CA ILE A 123 14.10 -5.14 9.17
C ILE A 123 13.33 -5.54 7.91
N HIS A 124 12.05 -5.30 7.91
CA HIS A 124 11.15 -5.63 6.82
C HIS A 124 11.20 -4.55 5.71
N LEU A 125 11.20 -4.94 4.44
CA LEU A 125 10.98 -4.01 3.34
C LEU A 125 9.52 -4.05 2.90
N VAL A 126 8.84 -2.92 2.95
CA VAL A 126 7.48 -2.73 2.47
C VAL A 126 7.51 -1.87 1.22
N ILE A 127 7.15 -2.45 0.08
CA ILE A 127 7.03 -1.74 -1.19
C ILE A 127 5.55 -1.40 -1.39
N THR A 128 5.27 -0.11 -1.36
CA THR A 128 3.94 0.46 -1.43
C THR A 128 3.90 1.61 -2.46
N GLY A 129 2.91 2.47 -2.42
CA GLY A 129 2.86 3.64 -3.28
C GLY A 129 1.45 4.01 -3.66
N GLY A 130 1.27 4.45 -4.89
CA GLY A 130 -0.01 4.36 -5.57
C GLY A 130 -0.31 2.90 -5.87
N GLU A 131 0.28 2.34 -6.95
CA GLU A 131 0.31 0.90 -7.22
C GLU A 131 1.75 0.48 -7.52
N PRO A 132 2.42 -0.23 -6.60
CA PRO A 132 3.85 -0.52 -6.73
C PRO A 132 4.17 -1.44 -7.91
N LEU A 133 3.26 -2.28 -8.36
CA LEU A 133 3.50 -3.17 -9.49
C LEU A 133 3.26 -2.52 -10.86
N LEU A 134 2.76 -1.29 -10.89
CA LEU A 134 2.50 -0.53 -12.11
C LEU A 134 3.80 0.04 -12.70
N GLY A 135 4.42 -0.71 -13.62
CA GLY A 135 5.60 -0.25 -14.37
C GLY A 135 6.95 -0.39 -13.66
N TRP A 136 7.00 -0.76 -12.38
CA TRP A 136 8.22 -0.78 -11.58
C TRP A 136 8.88 -2.16 -11.41
N GLN A 137 8.27 -3.23 -11.87
CA GLN A 137 8.73 -4.61 -11.64
C GLN A 137 10.16 -4.89 -12.15
N ARG A 138 10.63 -4.18 -13.20
CA ARG A 138 12.03 -4.25 -13.64
C ARG A 138 12.98 -3.62 -12.63
N VAL A 139 12.55 -2.57 -11.98
CA VAL A 139 13.35 -1.91 -10.92
C VAL A 139 13.54 -2.88 -9.75
N TYR A 140 12.50 -3.61 -9.35
CA TYR A 140 12.60 -4.59 -8.26
C TYR A 140 13.53 -5.75 -8.61
N LEU A 141 13.50 -6.22 -9.86
CA LEU A 141 14.42 -7.25 -10.31
C LEU A 141 15.88 -6.81 -10.17
N GLU A 142 16.21 -5.59 -10.59
CA GLU A 142 17.56 -5.02 -10.44
C GLU A 142 17.89 -4.76 -8.96
N LEU A 143 16.96 -4.22 -8.19
CA LEU A 143 17.11 -3.93 -6.76
C LEU A 143 17.46 -5.20 -5.97
N PHE A 144 16.67 -6.27 -6.12
CA PHE A 144 16.88 -7.50 -5.36
C PHE A 144 18.10 -8.30 -5.80
N LYS A 145 18.58 -8.12 -7.04
CA LYS A 145 19.85 -8.69 -7.51
C LYS A 145 21.08 -7.89 -7.07
N HIS A 146 20.88 -6.71 -6.46
CA HIS A 146 21.99 -5.90 -5.99
C HIS A 146 22.67 -6.56 -4.77
N PRO A 147 24.02 -6.71 -4.73
CA PRO A 147 24.74 -7.47 -3.69
C PRO A 147 24.45 -7.02 -2.26
N ARG A 148 24.16 -5.73 -2.05
CA ARG A 148 23.84 -5.17 -0.72
C ARG A 148 22.42 -5.45 -0.25
N MET A 149 21.56 -6.04 -1.10
CA MET A 149 20.18 -6.43 -0.76
C MET A 149 20.07 -7.94 -0.40
N LYS A 150 21.16 -8.70 -0.47
CA LYS A 150 21.18 -10.16 -0.29
C LYS A 150 20.70 -10.65 1.10
N ASP A 151 20.86 -9.81 2.13
CA ASP A 151 20.54 -10.19 3.51
C ASP A 151 19.09 -9.86 3.90
N ILE A 152 18.30 -9.31 2.97
CA ILE A 152 16.87 -9.07 3.20
C ILE A 152 16.12 -10.40 3.36
N LYS A 153 15.23 -10.49 4.36
CA LYS A 153 14.47 -11.73 4.66
C LYS A 153 13.00 -11.63 4.34
N ASN A 154 12.43 -10.45 4.42
CA ASN A 154 10.99 -10.24 4.27
C ASN A 154 10.70 -9.04 3.38
N VAL A 155 9.90 -9.24 2.34
CA VAL A 155 9.44 -8.18 1.44
C VAL A 155 7.92 -8.24 1.32
N THR A 156 7.23 -7.15 1.61
CA THR A 156 5.79 -7.03 1.37
C THR A 156 5.53 -6.10 0.19
N PHE A 157 4.67 -6.53 -0.74
CA PHE A 157 4.05 -5.66 -1.72
C PHE A 157 2.63 -5.31 -1.27
N GLU A 158 2.37 -4.03 -0.99
CA GLU A 158 1.03 -3.50 -0.74
C GLU A 158 0.42 -3.06 -2.07
N THR A 159 -0.42 -3.91 -2.65
CA THR A 159 -0.93 -3.77 -4.01
C THR A 159 -2.46 -3.74 -4.06
N ASN A 160 -3.03 -3.05 -5.02
CA ASN A 160 -4.47 -3.11 -5.31
C ASN A 160 -4.86 -4.38 -6.11
N THR A 161 -3.90 -5.24 -6.42
CA THR A 161 -4.11 -6.56 -7.05
C THR A 161 -4.65 -6.48 -8.49
N THR A 162 -4.24 -5.48 -9.25
CA THR A 162 -4.70 -5.29 -10.64
C THR A 162 -3.60 -5.46 -11.69
N GLN A 163 -2.35 -5.67 -11.29
CA GLN A 163 -1.21 -5.72 -12.20
C GLN A 163 -0.71 -7.15 -12.39
N ASN A 164 -0.64 -7.64 -13.61
CA ASN A 164 0.01 -8.92 -13.90
C ASN A 164 1.49 -8.86 -13.56
N LEU A 165 2.07 -9.96 -13.10
CA LEU A 165 3.50 -10.07 -12.96
C LEU A 165 4.16 -10.17 -14.33
N ARG A 166 5.26 -9.45 -14.51
CA ARG A 166 6.13 -9.65 -15.66
C ARG A 166 6.77 -11.04 -15.57
N SER A 167 6.93 -11.70 -16.70
CA SER A 167 7.46 -13.05 -16.74
C SER A 167 8.86 -13.19 -16.11
N ASP A 168 9.74 -12.20 -16.35
CA ASP A 168 11.08 -12.15 -15.79
C ASP A 168 11.07 -11.93 -14.26
N PHE A 169 10.19 -11.07 -13.76
CA PHE A 169 10.05 -10.83 -12.33
C PHE A 169 9.38 -12.02 -11.62
N LYS A 170 8.38 -12.62 -12.24
CA LYS A 170 7.74 -13.84 -11.74
C LYS A 170 8.74 -15.00 -11.62
N ALA A 171 9.55 -15.22 -12.65
CA ALA A 171 10.60 -16.25 -12.63
C ALA A 171 11.62 -15.99 -11.51
N PHE A 172 12.08 -14.75 -11.36
CA PHE A 172 12.97 -14.36 -10.26
C PHE A 172 12.36 -14.68 -8.88
N LEU A 173 11.12 -14.25 -8.64
CA LEU A 173 10.44 -14.52 -7.35
C LEU A 173 10.22 -16.00 -7.07
N SER A 174 10.04 -16.82 -8.12
CA SER A 174 9.79 -18.24 -7.99
C SER A 174 11.06 -19.07 -7.78
N ASP A 175 12.17 -18.67 -8.39
CA ASP A 175 13.34 -19.54 -8.56
C ASP A 175 14.64 -18.98 -7.93
N GLU A 176 14.74 -17.66 -7.74
CA GLU A 176 15.99 -17.01 -7.35
C GLU A 176 15.87 -16.21 -6.01
N ALA A 177 14.67 -15.78 -5.63
CA ALA A 177 14.51 -14.93 -4.44
C ALA A 177 14.78 -15.72 -3.15
N GLU A 178 15.67 -15.18 -2.30
CA GLU A 178 16.06 -15.79 -1.00
C GLU A 178 15.32 -15.16 0.19
N PHE A 179 14.24 -14.42 -0.07
CA PHE A 179 13.39 -13.76 0.94
C PHE A 179 11.94 -14.21 0.82
N GLU A 180 11.20 -14.14 1.92
CA GLU A 180 9.76 -14.37 1.89
C GLU A 180 9.06 -13.17 1.23
N VAL A 181 8.24 -13.45 0.21
CA VAL A 181 7.35 -12.45 -0.40
C VAL A 181 5.99 -12.51 0.29
N THR A 182 5.51 -11.37 0.76
CA THR A 182 4.13 -11.22 1.22
C THR A 182 3.34 -10.33 0.28
N TRP A 183 2.22 -10.83 -0.22
CA TRP A 183 1.26 -10.07 -1.02
C TRP A 183 0.16 -9.53 -0.10
N SER A 184 0.26 -8.25 0.27
CA SER A 184 -0.80 -7.51 0.96
C SER A 184 -1.76 -6.97 -0.09
N CYS A 185 -2.70 -7.82 -0.50
CA CYS A 185 -3.65 -7.53 -1.56
C CYS A 185 -4.82 -6.70 -1.01
N SER A 186 -4.97 -5.46 -1.51
CA SER A 186 -6.05 -4.55 -1.12
C SER A 186 -6.98 -4.22 -2.30
N PRO A 187 -7.81 -5.18 -2.75
CA PRO A 187 -8.79 -4.93 -3.80
C PRO A 187 -9.75 -3.82 -3.39
N LYS A 188 -10.17 -3.00 -4.35
CA LYS A 188 -11.01 -1.84 -4.06
C LYS A 188 -12.50 -2.20 -4.20
N LEU A 189 -13.24 -2.00 -3.12
CA LEU A 189 -14.70 -2.11 -3.11
C LEU A 189 -15.35 -0.80 -3.57
N SER A 190 -16.68 -0.79 -3.73
CA SER A 190 -17.43 0.38 -4.18
C SER A 190 -17.28 1.60 -3.27
N VAL A 191 -16.94 1.40 -1.98
CA VAL A 191 -16.61 2.47 -1.04
C VAL A 191 -15.43 3.32 -1.50
N SER A 192 -14.54 2.78 -2.34
CA SER A 192 -13.43 3.53 -2.94
C SER A 192 -13.86 4.42 -4.12
N GLY A 193 -15.00 4.11 -4.75
CA GLY A 193 -15.48 4.75 -5.98
C GLY A 193 -14.93 4.13 -7.26
N GLU A 194 -14.10 3.09 -7.17
CA GLU A 194 -13.61 2.35 -8.34
C GLU A 194 -14.65 1.32 -8.81
N SER A 195 -14.63 0.98 -10.12
CA SER A 195 -15.55 0.00 -10.66
C SER A 195 -15.18 -1.42 -10.22
N TRP A 196 -16.19 -2.27 -10.01
CA TRP A 196 -15.98 -3.66 -9.63
C TRP A 196 -15.11 -4.43 -10.62
N SER A 197 -15.42 -4.28 -11.90
CA SER A 197 -14.71 -4.98 -12.97
C SER A 197 -13.24 -4.55 -13.11
N ASP A 198 -12.90 -3.34 -12.72
CA ASP A 198 -11.51 -2.86 -12.75
C ASP A 198 -10.73 -3.24 -11.48
N ALA A 199 -11.43 -3.32 -10.36
CA ALA A 199 -10.81 -3.49 -9.04
C ALA A 199 -10.74 -4.95 -8.56
N ILE A 200 -11.69 -5.81 -8.94
CA ILE A 200 -11.71 -7.21 -8.53
C ILE A 200 -11.15 -8.07 -9.66
N LYS A 201 -9.93 -8.58 -9.47
CA LYS A 201 -9.15 -9.33 -10.47
C LYS A 201 -8.70 -10.69 -9.93
N PRO A 202 -9.60 -11.68 -9.82
CA PRO A 202 -9.25 -12.98 -9.21
C PRO A 202 -8.12 -13.71 -9.90
N SER A 203 -8.00 -13.62 -11.23
CA SER A 203 -6.92 -14.25 -11.99
C SER A 203 -5.53 -13.68 -11.65
N ILE A 204 -5.44 -12.38 -11.39
CA ILE A 204 -4.19 -11.74 -10.97
C ILE A 204 -3.81 -12.19 -9.55
N ALA A 205 -4.78 -12.23 -8.64
CA ALA A 205 -4.54 -12.77 -7.30
C ALA A 205 -4.09 -14.24 -7.33
N SER A 206 -4.69 -15.06 -8.19
CA SER A 206 -4.27 -16.46 -8.41
C SER A 206 -2.82 -16.52 -8.93
N GLU A 207 -2.41 -15.61 -9.79
CA GLU A 207 -1.02 -15.51 -10.25
C GLU A 207 -0.06 -15.22 -9.07
N TYR A 208 -0.37 -14.25 -8.20
CA TYR A 208 0.47 -13.93 -7.03
C TYR A 208 0.54 -15.12 -6.06
N ASN A 209 -0.60 -15.75 -5.81
CA ASN A 209 -0.70 -16.92 -4.92
C ASN A 209 0.05 -18.14 -5.47
N SER A 210 0.40 -18.16 -6.76
CA SER A 210 1.18 -19.25 -7.38
C SER A 210 2.69 -19.14 -7.16
N ILE A 211 3.20 -18.03 -6.61
CA ILE A 211 4.63 -17.88 -6.32
C ILE A 211 5.00 -18.79 -5.14
N PRO A 212 5.93 -19.74 -5.32
CA PRO A 212 6.32 -20.67 -4.27
C PRO A 212 6.87 -19.97 -3.02
N GLY A 213 6.47 -20.43 -1.84
CA GLY A 213 6.94 -19.86 -0.57
C GLY A 213 6.42 -18.46 -0.24
N SER A 214 5.61 -17.85 -1.12
CA SER A 214 5.00 -16.56 -0.80
C SER A 214 3.81 -16.70 0.16
N TYR A 215 3.55 -15.64 0.91
CA TYR A 215 2.36 -15.51 1.73
C TYR A 215 1.43 -14.45 1.14
N MET A 216 0.14 -14.71 1.13
CA MET A 216 -0.85 -13.79 0.58
C MET A 216 -2.01 -13.61 1.55
N TYR A 217 -2.59 -12.42 1.59
CA TYR A 217 -3.86 -12.14 2.24
C TYR A 217 -4.63 -11.05 1.48
N LEU A 218 -5.95 -11.07 1.66
CA LEU A 218 -6.84 -10.03 1.15
C LEU A 218 -7.15 -9.03 2.27
N LYS A 219 -6.96 -7.75 2.03
CA LYS A 219 -7.24 -6.66 2.98
C LYS A 219 -8.26 -5.70 2.35
N PHE A 220 -9.46 -5.67 2.90
CA PHE A 220 -10.54 -4.82 2.41
C PHE A 220 -10.73 -3.61 3.31
N VAL A 221 -10.79 -2.44 2.70
CA VAL A 221 -11.15 -1.19 3.38
C VAL A 221 -12.66 -1.11 3.42
N VAL A 222 -13.23 -1.00 4.63
CA VAL A 222 -14.67 -1.03 4.87
C VAL A 222 -15.10 0.07 5.84
N SER A 223 -16.34 0.55 5.73
CA SER A 223 -16.91 1.55 6.60
C SER A 223 -18.25 1.13 7.22
N GLU A 224 -19.00 0.28 6.54
CA GLU A 224 -20.37 -0.09 6.93
C GLU A 224 -20.72 -1.54 6.52
N LEU A 225 -21.87 -2.02 6.97
CA LEU A 225 -22.30 -3.40 6.74
C LEU A 225 -22.46 -3.75 5.25
N LEU A 226 -22.82 -2.78 4.40
CA LEU A 226 -22.91 -3.00 2.95
C LEU A 226 -21.55 -3.34 2.34
N ASP A 227 -20.46 -2.76 2.85
CA ASP A 227 -19.11 -3.10 2.39
C ASP A 227 -18.77 -4.56 2.75
N VAL A 228 -19.26 -5.07 3.89
CA VAL A 228 -19.03 -6.47 4.29
C VAL A 228 -19.70 -7.44 3.32
N ALA A 229 -20.89 -7.13 2.82
CA ALA A 229 -21.55 -7.92 1.77
C ALA A 229 -20.75 -7.93 0.47
N GLU A 230 -20.13 -6.80 0.09
CA GLU A 230 -19.22 -6.75 -1.05
C GLU A 230 -17.93 -7.55 -0.81
N VAL A 231 -17.39 -7.56 0.41
CA VAL A 231 -16.26 -8.42 0.79
C VAL A 231 -16.61 -9.90 0.56
N GLU A 232 -17.78 -10.36 1.03
CA GLU A 232 -18.20 -11.75 0.84
C GLU A 232 -18.34 -12.11 -0.65
N LYS A 233 -18.88 -11.20 -1.45
CA LYS A 233 -18.96 -11.37 -2.90
C LYS A 233 -17.56 -11.47 -3.52
N ALA A 234 -16.63 -10.58 -3.16
CA ALA A 234 -15.27 -10.61 -3.67
C ALA A 234 -14.55 -11.91 -3.28
N ILE A 235 -14.67 -12.34 -2.02
CA ILE A 235 -14.09 -13.61 -1.54
C ILE A 235 -14.59 -14.78 -2.39
N ALA A 236 -15.89 -14.85 -2.68
CA ALA A 236 -16.45 -15.93 -3.51
C ALA A 236 -15.84 -15.93 -4.93
N GLU A 237 -15.61 -14.77 -5.53
CA GLU A 237 -14.95 -14.65 -6.84
C GLU A 237 -13.47 -15.08 -6.76
N TYR A 238 -12.73 -14.67 -5.72
CA TYR A 238 -11.34 -15.10 -5.50
C TYR A 238 -11.23 -16.61 -5.25
N GLN A 239 -12.11 -17.19 -4.43
CA GLN A 239 -12.17 -18.62 -4.18
C GLN A 239 -12.46 -19.43 -5.46
N SER A 240 -13.35 -18.90 -6.31
CA SER A 240 -13.65 -19.51 -7.62
C SER A 240 -12.43 -19.55 -8.55
N ALA A 241 -11.47 -18.66 -8.34
CA ALA A 241 -10.18 -18.64 -9.04
C ALA A 241 -9.06 -19.40 -8.30
N GLY A 242 -9.40 -20.16 -7.27
CA GLY A 242 -8.46 -20.96 -6.49
C GLY A 242 -7.69 -20.20 -5.40
N VAL A 243 -8.12 -18.99 -5.05
CA VAL A 243 -7.50 -18.16 -4.01
C VAL A 243 -8.28 -18.28 -2.71
N THR A 244 -7.72 -19.05 -1.75
CA THR A 244 -8.28 -19.20 -0.39
C THR A 244 -7.21 -18.79 0.60
N VAL A 245 -7.29 -17.55 1.08
CA VAL A 245 -6.27 -16.90 1.90
C VAL A 245 -6.92 -16.13 3.05
N PRO A 246 -6.16 -15.77 4.11
CA PRO A 246 -6.70 -14.94 5.19
C PRO A 246 -7.30 -13.63 4.68
N VAL A 247 -8.40 -13.21 5.29
CA VAL A 247 -9.09 -11.96 5.00
C VAL A 247 -8.93 -11.01 6.18
N TYR A 248 -8.61 -9.76 5.88
CA TYR A 248 -8.52 -8.67 6.84
C TYR A 248 -9.54 -7.59 6.49
N LEU A 249 -10.24 -7.09 7.49
CA LEU A 249 -11.06 -5.87 7.38
C LEU A 249 -10.31 -4.71 8.03
N MET A 250 -10.25 -3.60 7.33
CA MET A 250 -9.58 -2.38 7.77
C MET A 250 -10.57 -1.21 7.71
N PRO A 251 -10.68 -0.39 8.78
CA PRO A 251 -11.54 0.78 8.75
C PRO A 251 -11.09 1.81 7.73
N VAL A 252 -12.05 2.43 7.04
CA VAL A 252 -11.78 3.60 6.21
C VAL A 252 -11.38 4.80 7.08
N GLY A 253 -10.44 5.62 6.60
CA GLY A 253 -10.08 6.89 7.25
C GLY A 253 -8.61 7.26 7.03
N GLY A 254 -8.36 8.45 6.45
CA GLY A 254 -7.04 9.00 6.21
C GLY A 254 -6.49 9.85 7.37
N THR A 255 -7.25 10.05 8.44
CA THR A 255 -6.85 10.77 9.65
C THR A 255 -7.30 10.01 10.90
N SER A 256 -6.66 10.25 12.05
CA SER A 256 -7.03 9.62 13.32
C SER A 256 -8.51 9.77 13.63
N GLU A 257 -9.07 10.97 13.45
CA GLU A 257 -10.48 11.24 13.71
C GLU A 257 -11.41 10.38 12.83
N SER A 258 -11.15 10.31 11.53
CA SER A 258 -11.97 9.54 10.58
C SER A 258 -11.81 8.03 10.76
N TYR A 259 -10.61 7.57 11.07
CA TYR A 259 -10.30 6.17 11.33
C TYR A 259 -11.01 5.65 12.58
N PHE A 260 -10.92 6.36 13.72
CA PHE A 260 -11.55 5.93 14.96
C PHE A 260 -13.09 5.89 14.90
N LYS A 261 -13.70 6.69 14.03
CA LYS A 261 -15.14 6.72 13.87
C LYS A 261 -15.73 5.35 13.51
N ASN A 262 -15.05 4.58 12.66
CA ASN A 262 -15.53 3.30 12.12
C ASN A 262 -14.83 2.08 12.75
N GLY A 263 -13.74 2.29 13.49
CA GLY A 263 -12.86 1.20 13.96
C GLY A 263 -13.59 0.12 14.77
N LYS A 264 -14.46 0.52 15.70
CA LYS A 264 -15.22 -0.42 16.53
C LYS A 264 -16.19 -1.30 15.72
N ASP A 265 -16.90 -0.69 14.78
CA ASP A 265 -17.89 -1.42 13.97
C ASP A 265 -17.20 -2.39 13.02
N VAL A 266 -16.10 -1.98 12.40
CA VAL A 266 -15.30 -2.85 11.54
C VAL A 266 -14.67 -4.00 12.33
N ALA A 267 -14.21 -3.76 13.56
CA ALA A 267 -13.74 -4.83 14.45
C ALA A 267 -14.84 -5.85 14.77
N ASN A 268 -16.06 -5.37 15.06
CA ASN A 268 -17.21 -6.25 15.30
C ASN A 268 -17.56 -7.07 14.04
N PHE A 269 -17.57 -6.47 12.87
CA PHE A 269 -17.81 -7.19 11.61
C PHE A 269 -16.73 -8.27 11.38
N ALA A 270 -15.45 -7.95 11.63
CA ALA A 270 -14.39 -8.93 11.50
C ALA A 270 -14.58 -10.12 12.45
N LEU A 271 -14.92 -9.86 13.72
CA LEU A 271 -15.20 -10.91 14.71
C LEU A 271 -16.40 -11.78 14.33
N GLU A 272 -17.50 -11.15 13.88
CA GLU A 272 -18.73 -11.85 13.46
C GLU A 272 -18.46 -12.83 12.29
N LYS A 273 -17.63 -12.40 11.33
CA LYS A 273 -17.31 -13.18 10.14
C LYS A 273 -16.10 -14.12 10.30
N GLY A 274 -15.39 -14.07 11.43
CA GLY A 274 -14.16 -14.81 11.64
C GLY A 274 -12.99 -14.30 10.78
N TYR A 275 -13.06 -13.04 10.33
CA TYR A 275 -11.97 -12.37 9.62
C TYR A 275 -11.00 -11.72 10.60
N ARG A 276 -9.84 -11.34 10.12
CA ARG A 276 -8.86 -10.59 10.89
C ARG A 276 -9.19 -9.10 10.83
N TYR A 277 -8.99 -8.39 11.93
CA TYR A 277 -9.02 -6.94 11.95
C TYR A 277 -7.62 -6.40 11.63
N SER A 278 -7.52 -5.47 10.69
CA SER A 278 -6.29 -4.73 10.44
C SER A 278 -6.39 -3.38 11.12
N ALA A 279 -5.58 -3.16 12.15
CA ALA A 279 -5.35 -1.84 12.69
C ALA A 279 -4.63 -0.96 11.65
N ARG A 280 -4.55 0.34 11.95
CA ARG A 280 -3.62 1.28 11.31
C ARG A 280 -2.75 1.89 12.39
N LEU A 281 -1.83 1.11 12.93
CA LEU A 281 -1.01 1.47 14.08
C LEU A 281 -0.22 2.78 13.85
N HIS A 282 0.25 3.03 12.63
CA HIS A 282 0.91 4.28 12.26
C HIS A 282 -0.03 5.50 12.40
N VAL A 283 -1.34 5.33 12.17
CA VAL A 283 -2.33 6.39 12.42
C VAL A 283 -2.50 6.63 13.92
N ASP A 284 -2.52 5.56 14.72
CA ASP A 284 -2.68 5.65 16.17
C ASP A 284 -1.47 6.36 16.83
N VAL A 285 -0.26 6.06 16.36
CA VAL A 285 1.00 6.54 16.96
C VAL A 285 1.43 7.89 16.37
N PHE A 286 1.32 8.05 15.04
CA PHE A 286 1.92 9.18 14.31
C PHE A 286 0.89 10.07 13.59
N GLY A 287 -0.43 9.76 13.71
CA GLY A 287 -1.49 10.57 13.10
C GLY A 287 -1.54 10.49 11.57
N ASN A 288 -0.96 9.46 10.95
CA ASN A 288 -0.82 9.30 9.50
C ASN A 288 0.02 10.40 8.81
N ALA A 289 1.00 10.96 9.53
CA ALA A 289 1.90 11.93 8.93
C ALA A 289 2.73 11.30 7.80
N TRP A 290 3.11 12.09 6.80
CA TRP A 290 4.03 11.60 5.76
C TRP A 290 5.34 11.14 6.38
N GLY A 291 5.90 10.03 5.87
CA GLY A 291 7.12 9.44 6.42
C GLY A 291 6.91 8.57 7.68
N THR A 292 5.67 8.18 7.98
CA THR A 292 5.37 7.36 9.19
C THR A 292 4.52 6.13 8.90
#